data_4a237dea9ac04ac70680d693da43af91
#
_entry.id   4a237dea9ac04ac70680d693da43af91
#
_cell.length_a   1.000
_cell.length_b   1.000
_cell.length_c   1.000
_cell.angle_alpha   90.00
_cell.angle_beta   90.00
_cell.angle_gamma   90.00
#
_symmetry.space_group_name_H-M   'P 1'
#
loop_
_entity.id
_entity.type
_entity.pdbx_description
1 polymer ?
#
loop_
_entity_poly.entity_id
_entity_poly.type
_entity_poly.pdbx_seq_one_letter_code
_entity_poly.pdbx_strand_id
1 'polypeptide(L)'
;AGAAEVHFRIASPPTAWPCFYGVDTPDRDKLLAAQMSEEEMREWIGVNSLAFVSLDGLYRAAGEARGRDKSCPQYCDACFSGEYPVAPFDQLERGFRMKSDIEPVTGHAAE
;
A
#
# COMPACT_ATOMS: atom_id res chain seq x y z
N ALA A 1 5.27 -18.59 21.42
CA ALA A 1 5.26 -18.15 22.81
C ALA A 1 3.98 -18.57 23.56
N GLY A 2 3.10 -19.38 22.97
CA GLY A 2 1.90 -19.94 23.60
C GLY A 2 0.69 -18.97 23.65
N ALA A 3 0.66 -17.95 22.79
CA ALA A 3 -0.53 -17.11 22.65
C ALA A 3 -1.70 -17.94 22.11
N ALA A 4 -2.91 -17.77 22.69
CA ALA A 4 -4.10 -18.44 22.21
C ALA A 4 -4.63 -17.81 20.91
N GLU A 5 -4.48 -16.49 20.77
CA GLU A 5 -4.85 -15.74 19.58
C GLU A 5 -3.79 -14.65 19.30
N VAL A 6 -3.64 -14.34 18.01
CA VAL A 6 -2.75 -13.27 17.52
C VAL A 6 -3.53 -12.36 16.59
N HIS A 7 -3.56 -11.06 16.93
CA HIS A 7 -4.25 -10.03 16.16
C HIS A 7 -3.26 -8.95 15.72
N PHE A 8 -2.97 -8.89 14.42
CA PHE A 8 -2.08 -7.87 13.86
C PHE A 8 -2.84 -6.60 13.52
N ARG A 9 -2.31 -5.47 14.01
CA ARG A 9 -2.77 -4.12 13.67
C ARG A 9 -1.57 -3.33 13.18
N ILE A 10 -1.56 -3.03 11.89
CA ILE A 10 -0.42 -2.41 11.22
C ILE A 10 -0.72 -0.91 11.03
N ALA A 11 0.15 -0.08 11.59
CA ALA A 11 0.01 1.38 11.60
C ALA A 11 0.44 2.04 10.27
N SER A 12 0.24 1.34 9.16
CA SER A 12 0.41 1.86 7.81
C SER A 12 -0.62 1.24 6.88
N PRO A 13 -0.95 1.87 5.74
CA PRO A 13 -1.65 1.19 4.65
C PRO A 13 -0.80 0.04 4.07
N PRO A 14 -1.41 -0.90 3.34
CA PRO A 14 -0.66 -1.92 2.62
C PRO A 14 0.33 -1.30 1.62
N THR A 15 1.60 -1.70 1.68
CA THR A 15 2.62 -1.26 0.74
C THR A 15 2.58 -2.13 -0.50
N ALA A 16 1.95 -1.64 -1.55
CA ALA A 16 1.76 -2.36 -2.82
C ALA A 16 2.64 -1.85 -3.96
N TRP A 17 3.41 -0.78 -3.73
CA TRP A 17 4.24 -0.12 -4.72
C TRP A 17 5.63 0.17 -4.17
N PRO A 18 6.70 0.05 -4.98
CA PRO A 18 8.05 0.38 -4.53
C PRO A 18 8.21 1.88 -4.31
N CYS A 19 9.17 2.24 -3.47
CA CYS A 19 9.60 3.63 -3.31
C CYS A 19 10.76 3.95 -4.26
N PHE A 20 10.68 5.10 -4.96
CA PHE A 20 11.77 5.60 -5.81
C PHE A 20 12.40 6.88 -5.27
N TYR A 21 12.04 7.28 -4.05
CA TYR A 21 12.43 8.57 -3.45
C TYR A 21 13.31 8.44 -2.21
N GLY A 22 13.95 7.30 -2.03
CA GLY A 22 14.98 7.11 -1.02
C GLY A 22 14.75 6.04 0.03
N VAL A 23 13.60 5.36 0.02
CA VAL A 23 13.38 4.17 0.86
C VAL A 23 13.70 2.94 0.03
N ASP A 24 14.61 2.11 0.51
CA ASP A 24 14.93 0.84 -0.13
C ASP A 24 13.76 -0.13 0.05
N THR A 25 13.07 -0.39 -1.05
CA THR A 25 11.94 -1.33 -1.11
C THR A 25 12.20 -2.34 -2.21
N PRO A 26 11.75 -3.59 -2.04
CA PRO A 26 11.86 -4.58 -3.11
C PRO A 26 11.01 -4.20 -4.32
N ASP A 27 11.27 -4.86 -5.43
CA ASP A 27 10.44 -4.78 -6.63
C ASP A 27 8.98 -5.11 -6.30
N ARG A 28 8.05 -4.54 -7.09
CA ARG A 28 6.61 -4.68 -6.83
C ARG A 28 6.14 -6.12 -6.74
N ASP A 29 6.70 -7.00 -7.55
CA ASP A 29 6.39 -8.44 -7.57
C ASP A 29 6.82 -9.20 -6.31
N LYS A 30 7.61 -8.58 -5.45
CA LYS A 30 8.05 -9.11 -4.15
C LYS A 30 7.29 -8.53 -2.96
N LEU A 31 6.44 -7.52 -3.19
CA LEU A 31 5.61 -6.91 -2.15
C LEU A 31 4.35 -7.77 -1.92
N LEU A 32 4.10 -8.19 -0.69
CA LEU A 32 2.95 -9.04 -0.37
C LEU A 32 1.63 -8.38 -0.78
N ALA A 33 1.45 -7.09 -0.49
CA ALA A 33 0.24 -6.36 -0.82
C ALA A 33 0.04 -6.11 -2.33
N ALA A 34 1.05 -6.40 -3.16
CA ALA A 34 0.90 -6.42 -4.62
C ALA A 34 0.48 -7.79 -5.16
N GLN A 35 0.63 -8.85 -4.35
CA GLN A 35 0.38 -10.24 -4.73
C GLN A 35 -0.88 -10.81 -4.10
N MET A 36 -1.23 -10.35 -2.90
CA MET A 36 -2.25 -10.95 -2.03
C MET A 36 -3.22 -9.89 -1.51
N SER A 37 -4.48 -10.27 -1.35
CA SER A 37 -5.45 -9.52 -0.56
C SER A 37 -5.11 -9.56 0.93
N GLU A 38 -5.75 -8.69 1.72
CA GLU A 38 -5.56 -8.65 3.17
C GLU A 38 -5.92 -9.99 3.83
N GLU A 39 -6.97 -10.64 3.35
CA GLU A 39 -7.40 -11.94 3.86
C GLU A 39 -6.39 -13.05 3.53
N GLU A 40 -5.87 -13.09 2.31
CA GLU A 40 -4.82 -14.04 1.93
C GLU A 40 -3.53 -13.80 2.72
N MET A 41 -3.17 -12.54 2.96
CA MET A 41 -2.04 -12.19 3.85
C MET A 41 -2.28 -12.68 5.28
N ARG A 42 -3.50 -12.50 5.82
CA ARG A 42 -3.89 -13.00 7.14
C ARG A 42 -3.67 -14.51 7.25
N GLU A 43 -4.14 -15.26 6.25
CA GLU A 43 -4.01 -16.71 6.21
C GLU A 43 -2.55 -17.14 6.06
N TRP A 44 -1.81 -16.48 5.17
CA TRP A 44 -0.39 -16.78 4.92
C TRP A 44 0.49 -16.53 6.16
N ILE A 45 0.23 -15.45 6.91
CA ILE A 45 0.92 -15.14 8.17
C ILE A 45 0.49 -16.10 9.29
N GLY A 46 -0.74 -16.64 9.23
CA GLY A 46 -1.29 -17.53 10.23
C GLY A 46 -1.79 -16.82 11.48
N VAL A 47 -2.34 -15.60 11.34
CA VAL A 47 -2.89 -14.81 12.45
C VAL A 47 -4.41 -14.86 12.47
N ASN A 48 -5.03 -14.65 13.66
CA ASN A 48 -6.47 -14.66 13.83
C ASN A 48 -7.16 -13.46 13.16
N SER A 49 -6.50 -12.29 13.18
CA SER A 49 -6.95 -11.15 12.38
C SER A 49 -5.78 -10.27 11.96
N LEU A 50 -5.94 -9.65 10.80
CA LEU A 50 -5.02 -8.67 10.23
C LEU A 50 -5.83 -7.43 9.89
N ALA A 51 -5.31 -6.25 10.19
CA ALA A 51 -5.87 -4.99 9.71
C ALA A 51 -4.77 -3.95 9.55
N PHE A 52 -4.92 -3.15 8.50
CA PHE A 52 -4.07 -1.99 8.20
C PHE A 52 -4.83 -0.70 8.49
N VAL A 53 -4.11 0.38 8.76
CA VAL A 53 -4.73 1.69 8.74
C VAL A 53 -5.06 2.06 7.29
N SER A 54 -6.21 2.66 7.05
CA SER A 54 -6.54 3.17 5.71
C SER A 54 -5.67 4.38 5.36
N LEU A 55 -5.49 4.64 4.06
CA LEU A 55 -4.72 5.81 3.61
C LEU A 55 -5.31 7.11 4.17
N ASP A 56 -6.64 7.27 4.15
CA ASP A 56 -7.31 8.41 4.76
C ASP A 56 -7.14 8.45 6.29
N GLY A 57 -7.10 7.30 6.94
CA GLY A 57 -6.81 7.16 8.36
C GLY A 57 -5.41 7.65 8.71
N LEU A 58 -4.43 7.32 7.86
CA LEU A 58 -3.05 7.78 8.02
C LEU A 58 -2.96 9.31 7.88
N TYR A 59 -3.62 9.90 6.87
CA TYR A 59 -3.69 11.35 6.69
C TYR A 59 -4.35 12.04 7.89
N ARG A 60 -5.47 11.50 8.39
CA ARG A 60 -6.13 12.03 9.60
C ARG A 60 -5.23 11.97 10.83
N ALA A 61 -4.47 10.90 10.97
CA ALA A 61 -3.49 10.77 12.07
C ALA A 61 -2.34 11.79 11.94
N ALA A 62 -2.01 12.20 10.72
CA ALA A 62 -1.01 13.24 10.44
C ALA A 62 -1.56 14.67 10.55
N GLY A 63 -2.85 14.84 10.89
CA GLY A 63 -3.47 16.16 11.09
C GLY A 63 -4.43 16.61 9.98
N GLU A 64 -4.56 15.85 8.90
CA GLU A 64 -5.46 16.15 7.79
C GLU A 64 -6.88 15.66 8.10
N ALA A 65 -7.69 16.47 8.77
CA ALA A 65 -9.01 16.07 9.31
C ALA A 65 -9.95 15.44 8.26
N ARG A 66 -9.83 15.83 6.98
CA ARG A 66 -10.64 15.32 5.87
C ARG A 66 -10.06 14.07 5.20
N GLY A 67 -8.88 13.60 5.63
CA GLY A 67 -8.14 12.55 4.95
C GLY A 67 -7.32 13.06 3.78
N ARG A 68 -7.00 12.20 2.84
CA ARG A 68 -6.17 12.51 1.66
C ARG A 68 -6.91 13.43 0.68
N ASP A 69 -6.32 14.56 0.35
CA ASP A 69 -6.74 15.34 -0.81
C ASP A 69 -6.07 14.79 -2.08
N LYS A 70 -6.87 14.16 -2.93
CA LYS A 70 -6.37 13.55 -4.19
C LYS A 70 -5.84 14.59 -5.20
N SER A 71 -6.33 15.82 -5.12
CA SER A 71 -5.91 16.91 -6.03
C SER A 71 -4.58 17.54 -5.59
N CYS A 72 -4.29 17.50 -4.30
CA CYS A 72 -3.08 18.08 -3.72
C CYS A 72 -2.66 17.28 -2.47
N PRO A 73 -2.10 16.08 -2.64
CA PRO A 73 -1.64 15.30 -1.50
C PRO A 73 -0.58 16.06 -0.69
N GLN A 74 -0.77 16.16 0.63
CA GLN A 74 0.14 16.89 1.52
C GLN A 74 1.44 16.14 1.78
N TYR A 75 1.42 14.82 1.62
CA TYR A 75 2.54 13.91 1.89
C TYR A 75 2.76 12.96 0.72
N CYS A 76 4.00 12.48 0.57
CA CYS A 76 4.26 11.41 -0.38
C CYS A 76 3.66 10.10 0.13
N ASP A 77 2.78 9.53 -0.66
CA ASP A 77 2.09 8.26 -0.35
C ASP A 77 2.18 7.24 -1.51
N ALA A 78 3.11 7.45 -2.44
CA ALA A 78 3.23 6.66 -3.66
C ALA A 78 3.37 5.15 -3.42
N CYS A 79 4.05 4.73 -2.34
CA CYS A 79 4.19 3.32 -1.99
C CYS A 79 2.85 2.66 -1.57
N PHE A 80 1.86 3.45 -1.16
CA PHE A 80 0.52 3.01 -0.82
C PHE A 80 -0.47 3.23 -1.97
N SER A 81 -0.46 4.43 -2.55
CA SER A 81 -1.43 4.84 -3.58
C SER A 81 -1.07 4.37 -4.99
N GLY A 82 0.21 4.19 -5.29
CA GLY A 82 0.73 3.98 -6.65
C GLY A 82 0.76 5.26 -7.49
N GLU A 83 0.51 6.42 -6.88
CA GLU A 83 0.50 7.72 -7.53
C GLU A 83 1.81 8.45 -7.22
N TYR A 84 2.72 8.45 -8.19
CA TYR A 84 4.06 9.05 -8.02
C TYR A 84 4.01 10.53 -8.40
N PRO A 85 4.38 11.46 -7.46
CA PRO A 85 4.38 12.90 -7.75
C PRO A 85 5.40 13.31 -8.82
N VAL A 86 6.47 12.53 -8.95
CA VAL A 86 7.46 12.65 -10.03
C VAL A 86 7.60 11.28 -10.68
N ALA A 87 7.41 11.22 -11.99
CA ALA A 87 7.51 9.96 -12.73
C ALA A 87 8.94 9.38 -12.62
N PRO A 88 9.09 8.10 -12.26
CA PRO A 88 10.39 7.43 -12.18
C PRO A 88 10.84 6.98 -13.59
N PHE A 89 11.27 7.93 -14.43
CA PHE A 89 11.56 7.72 -15.85
C PHE A 89 12.57 6.59 -16.09
N ASP A 90 13.64 6.54 -15.32
CA ASP A 90 14.66 5.49 -15.40
C ASP A 90 14.11 4.09 -15.06
N GLN A 91 13.11 4.01 -14.21
CA GLN A 91 12.42 2.75 -13.88
C GLN A 91 11.40 2.37 -14.96
N LEU A 92 10.73 3.37 -15.56
CA LEU A 92 9.85 3.15 -16.71
C LEU A 92 10.61 2.59 -17.91
N GLU A 93 11.81 3.10 -18.19
CA GLU A 93 12.70 2.56 -19.23
C GLU A 93 13.14 1.12 -18.96
N ARG A 94 13.21 0.71 -17.68
CA ARG A 94 13.51 -0.66 -17.26
C ARG A 94 12.29 -1.58 -17.22
N GLY A 95 11.11 -1.08 -17.64
CA GLY A 95 9.87 -1.86 -17.73
C GLY A 95 8.97 -1.79 -16.51
N PHE A 96 9.24 -0.90 -15.55
CA PHE A 96 8.28 -0.64 -14.47
C PHE A 96 6.99 -0.05 -15.08
N ARG A 97 5.84 -0.53 -14.60
CA ARG A 97 4.52 -0.04 -15.03
C ARG A 97 3.87 0.75 -13.91
N MET A 98 3.45 1.97 -14.22
CA MET A 98 2.67 2.80 -13.29
C MET A 98 1.26 2.22 -13.11
N LYS A 99 0.58 2.63 -12.05
CA LYS A 99 -0.81 2.23 -11.79
C LYS A 99 -1.77 2.56 -12.94
N SER A 100 -1.55 3.70 -13.61
CA SER A 100 -2.29 4.10 -14.80
C SER A 100 -2.16 3.15 -15.99
N ASP A 101 -1.09 2.37 -16.04
CA ASP A 101 -0.76 1.48 -17.15
C ASP A 101 -1.19 0.03 -16.89
N ILE A 102 -1.68 -0.23 -15.67
CA ILE A 102 -2.19 -1.53 -15.26
C ILE A 102 -3.71 -1.46 -15.28
N GLU A 103 -4.34 -2.26 -16.14
CA GLU A 103 -5.80 -2.37 -16.13
C GLU A 103 -6.28 -2.70 -14.70
N PRO A 104 -7.38 -2.08 -14.23
CA PRO A 104 -7.91 -2.41 -12.93
C PRO A 104 -8.22 -3.91 -12.90
N VAL A 105 -7.60 -4.61 -11.96
CA VAL A 105 -8.03 -5.98 -11.64
C VAL A 105 -9.48 -5.86 -11.20
N THR A 106 -10.38 -6.31 -12.07
CA THR A 106 -11.82 -6.31 -11.80
C THR A 106 -12.11 -7.25 -10.64
N GLY A 107 -12.36 -6.69 -9.49
CA GLY A 107 -12.82 -7.42 -8.32
C GLY A 107 -12.08 -7.04 -7.05
N HIS A 108 -12.53 -5.99 -6.43
CA HIS A 108 -12.86 -5.84 -5.01
C HIS A 108 -13.14 -4.37 -4.73
N ALA A 109 -14.40 -3.98 -4.92
CA ALA A 109 -14.91 -2.79 -4.27
C ALA A 109 -14.94 -3.12 -2.78
N ALA A 110 -14.09 -2.47 -2.01
CA ALA A 110 -14.22 -2.43 -0.57
C ALA A 110 -15.17 -1.27 -0.23
N GLU A 111 -16.37 -1.61 0.23
CA GLU A 111 -17.22 -0.71 0.99
C GLU A 111 -16.58 -0.35 2.33
#